data_feec78fcbec156b3a7179451ac536c3e
#
_entry.id   feec78fcbec156b3a7179451ac536c3e
#
_cell.length_a   1.000
_cell.length_b   1.000
_cell.length_c   1.000
_cell.angle_alpha   90.00
_cell.angle_beta   90.00
_cell.angle_gamma   90.00
#
_symmetry.space_group_name_H-M   'P 1'
#
loop_
_entity.id
_entity.type
_entity.pdbx_description
1 polymer ?
#
loop_
_entity_poly.entity_id
_entity_poly.type
_entity_poly.pdbx_seq_one_letter_code
_entity_poly.pdbx_strand_id
1 'polypeptide(L)'
;MKVEEWTEDHAREVAGWRYEPPYDFYDLASDPADEADMRDPARRGHYRAVLADGEERLDAFWYFDEDEDVVEVGLGLRPDLTGHGHGESFLSAQLAYAAEIWRPAAFRLFVAAWNERAIRLYERFGFREVGRETRRFELAGEHEFLRMERAA
;
A
#
# COMPACT_ATOMS: atom_id res chain seq x y z
N MET A 1 9.62 5.09 -14.05
CA MET A 1 8.95 5.19 -12.73
C MET A 1 9.76 6.13 -11.86
N LYS A 2 9.13 7.18 -11.37
CA LYS A 2 9.76 8.22 -10.56
C LYS A 2 9.18 8.19 -9.15
N VAL A 3 10.02 8.21 -8.14
CA VAL A 3 9.61 8.19 -6.73
C VAL A 3 9.89 9.56 -6.13
N GLU A 4 8.88 10.17 -5.54
CA GLU A 4 8.97 11.51 -4.93
C GLU A 4 8.54 11.48 -3.47
N GLU A 5 8.95 12.50 -2.72
CA GLU A 5 8.49 12.72 -1.36
C GLU A 5 6.98 12.99 -1.34
N TRP A 6 6.34 12.51 -0.29
CA TRP A 6 4.90 12.66 -0.11
C TRP A 6 4.53 14.08 0.30
N THR A 7 3.49 14.62 -0.32
CA THR A 7 2.95 15.95 -0.01
C THR A 7 1.45 15.88 0.26
N GLU A 8 0.88 16.96 0.77
CA GLU A 8 -0.57 17.04 0.95
C GLU A 8 -1.32 16.98 -0.38
N ASP A 9 -0.74 17.51 -1.45
CA ASP A 9 -1.36 17.43 -2.78
C ASP A 9 -1.49 15.98 -3.25
N HIS A 10 -0.50 15.15 -2.94
CA HIS A 10 -0.58 13.71 -3.21
C HIS A 10 -1.71 13.05 -2.43
N ALA A 11 -1.84 13.37 -1.15
CA ALA A 11 -2.93 12.83 -0.32
C ALA A 11 -4.30 13.25 -0.86
N ARG A 12 -4.40 14.50 -1.32
CA ARG A 12 -5.63 15.03 -1.89
C ARG A 12 -6.00 14.31 -3.19
N GLU A 13 -5.01 13.99 -4.02
CA GLU A 13 -5.23 13.22 -5.25
C GLU A 13 -5.75 11.81 -4.92
N VAL A 14 -5.11 11.11 -3.99
CA VAL A 14 -5.54 9.76 -3.55
C VAL A 14 -6.94 9.79 -2.96
N ALA A 15 -7.30 10.84 -2.23
CA ALA A 15 -8.64 10.99 -1.67
C ALA A 15 -9.74 11.02 -2.73
N GLY A 16 -9.40 11.35 -3.96
CA GLY A 16 -10.31 11.33 -5.10
C GLY A 16 -10.41 9.97 -5.81
N TRP A 17 -9.55 9.03 -5.49
CA TRP A 17 -9.58 7.71 -6.13
C TRP A 17 -10.80 6.91 -5.70
N ARG A 18 -11.44 6.24 -6.67
CA ARG A 18 -12.62 5.40 -6.43
C ARG A 18 -12.41 4.06 -7.12
N TYR A 19 -12.59 2.99 -6.34
CA TYR A 19 -12.45 1.62 -6.82
C TYR A 19 -13.82 0.98 -7.00
N GLU A 20 -13.89 -0.01 -7.87
CA GLU A 20 -15.11 -0.80 -8.04
C GLU A 20 -15.32 -1.76 -6.86
N PRO A 21 -16.56 -2.01 -6.44
CA PRO A 21 -16.82 -3.00 -5.39
C PRO A 21 -16.25 -4.38 -5.73
N PRO A 22 -15.72 -5.15 -4.78
CA PRO A 22 -15.63 -4.83 -3.35
C PRO A 22 -14.44 -3.96 -2.95
N TYR A 23 -13.63 -3.51 -3.91
CA TYR A 23 -12.39 -2.78 -3.67
C TYR A 23 -12.62 -1.33 -3.24
N ASP A 24 -13.85 -0.84 -3.31
CA ASP A 24 -14.22 0.47 -2.78
C ASP A 24 -14.03 0.57 -1.26
N PHE A 25 -13.85 -0.56 -0.58
CA PHE A 25 -13.34 -0.62 0.79
C PHE A 25 -12.04 0.19 0.96
N TYR A 26 -11.18 0.23 -0.08
CA TYR A 26 -9.90 0.94 -0.05
C TYR A 26 -10.00 2.41 -0.45
N ASP A 27 -11.18 2.90 -0.81
CA ASP A 27 -11.37 4.33 -1.06
C ASP A 27 -11.01 5.12 0.19
N LEU A 28 -10.16 6.13 0.06
CA LEU A 28 -9.78 6.95 1.19
C LEU A 28 -11.00 7.64 1.83
N ALA A 29 -12.01 7.94 1.01
CA ALA A 29 -13.28 8.48 1.49
C ALA A 29 -14.03 7.52 2.43
N SER A 30 -13.72 6.21 2.38
CA SER A 30 -14.34 5.20 3.25
C SER A 30 -13.57 4.99 4.56
N ASP A 31 -12.40 5.62 4.72
CA ASP A 31 -11.54 5.44 5.87
C ASP A 31 -10.98 6.78 6.37
N PRO A 32 -11.75 7.51 7.20
CA PRO A 32 -11.33 8.82 7.70
C PRO A 32 -10.01 8.79 8.48
N ALA A 33 -9.72 7.69 9.19
CA ALA A 33 -8.48 7.57 9.95
C ALA A 33 -7.26 7.47 9.01
N ASP A 34 -7.40 6.72 7.93
CA ASP A 34 -6.32 6.58 6.94
C ASP A 34 -6.11 7.88 6.15
N GLU A 35 -7.18 8.56 5.81
CA GLU A 35 -7.08 9.88 5.18
C GLU A 35 -6.35 10.87 6.08
N ALA A 36 -6.67 10.89 7.38
CA ALA A 36 -5.99 11.75 8.34
C ALA A 36 -4.50 11.42 8.43
N ASP A 37 -4.12 10.14 8.43
CA ASP A 37 -2.73 9.71 8.44
C ASP A 37 -1.98 10.18 7.20
N MET A 38 -2.57 10.04 6.02
CA MET A 38 -1.97 10.47 4.76
C MET A 38 -1.77 11.99 4.68
N ARG A 39 -2.63 12.75 5.35
CA ARG A 39 -2.56 14.22 5.38
C ARG A 39 -1.68 14.78 6.49
N ASP A 40 -1.32 13.96 7.48
CA ASP A 40 -0.53 14.40 8.63
C ASP A 40 0.92 14.68 8.23
N PRO A 41 1.40 15.93 8.38
CA PRO A 41 2.79 16.26 8.08
C PRO A 41 3.81 15.42 8.85
N ALA A 42 3.48 14.99 10.08
CA ALA A 42 4.36 14.16 10.90
C ALA A 42 4.49 12.72 10.34
N ARG A 43 3.58 12.30 9.47
CA ARG A 43 3.53 10.96 8.90
C ARG A 43 4.05 10.88 7.46
N ARG A 44 4.44 12.00 6.86
CA ARG A 44 4.88 12.04 5.46
C ARG A 44 6.06 11.12 5.16
N GLY A 45 6.94 10.91 6.11
CA GLY A 45 8.09 10.03 5.93
C GLY A 45 7.73 8.56 5.67
N HIS A 46 6.51 8.14 6.01
CA HIS A 46 6.02 6.79 5.76
C HIS A 46 5.52 6.57 4.33
N TYR A 47 5.31 7.65 3.57
CA TYR A 47 4.70 7.56 2.24
C TYR A 47 5.68 7.99 1.15
N ARG A 48 5.47 7.46 -0.05
CA ARG A 48 6.16 7.89 -1.27
C ARG A 48 5.14 8.01 -2.40
N ALA A 49 5.31 9.04 -3.21
CA ALA A 49 4.55 9.24 -4.43
C ALA A 49 5.28 8.56 -5.58
N VAL A 50 4.55 7.78 -6.38
CA VAL A 50 5.11 7.05 -7.52
C VAL A 50 4.43 7.55 -8.78
N LEU A 51 5.21 8.09 -9.71
CA LEU A 51 4.74 8.70 -10.93
C LEU A 51 5.34 8.01 -12.15
N ALA A 52 4.60 7.99 -13.25
CA ALA A 52 5.16 7.60 -14.54
C ALA A 52 6.19 8.64 -15.01
N ASP A 53 7.19 8.19 -15.76
CA ASP A 53 8.20 9.10 -16.28
C ASP A 53 7.59 10.18 -17.15
N GLY A 54 7.92 11.43 -16.85
CA GLY A 54 7.42 12.59 -17.60
C GLY A 54 6.00 13.04 -17.25
N GLU A 55 5.35 12.42 -16.27
CA GLU A 55 4.01 12.79 -15.80
C GLU A 55 4.05 13.37 -14.39
N GLU A 56 3.05 14.21 -14.09
CA GLU A 56 2.87 14.78 -12.75
C GLU A 56 1.80 14.03 -11.94
N ARG A 57 1.01 13.18 -12.60
CA ARG A 57 -0.08 12.44 -11.97
C ARG A 57 0.45 11.18 -11.29
N LEU A 58 -0.08 10.89 -10.10
CA LEU A 58 0.26 9.68 -9.36
C LEU A 58 -0.22 8.44 -10.10
N ASP A 59 0.67 7.45 -10.24
CA ASP A 59 0.30 6.10 -10.62
C ASP A 59 0.03 5.25 -9.40
N ALA A 60 0.78 5.49 -8.32
CA ALA A 60 0.70 4.70 -7.09
C ALA A 60 1.19 5.52 -5.90
N PHE A 61 0.88 5.03 -4.72
CA PHE A 61 1.62 5.43 -3.51
C PHE A 61 2.19 4.19 -2.84
N TRP A 62 3.30 4.38 -2.15
CA TRP A 62 3.92 3.36 -1.31
C TRP A 62 3.88 3.82 0.14
N TYR A 63 3.65 2.86 1.03
CA TYR A 63 3.73 3.04 2.47
C TYR A 63 4.83 2.15 3.03
N PHE A 64 5.59 2.68 3.99
CA PHE A 64 6.64 1.95 4.69
C PHE A 64 6.59 2.26 6.18
N ASP A 65 6.79 1.23 6.99
CA ASP A 65 6.96 1.38 8.43
C ASP A 65 8.06 0.44 8.91
N GLU A 66 9.10 1.02 9.50
CA GLU A 66 10.20 0.24 10.06
C GLU A 66 9.82 -0.24 11.47
N ASP A 67 10.01 -1.54 11.70
CA ASP A 67 9.81 -2.18 12.98
C ASP A 67 11.01 -3.11 13.22
N GLU A 68 12.03 -2.58 13.90
CA GLU A 68 13.33 -3.22 14.08
C GLU A 68 13.95 -3.57 12.73
N ASP A 69 14.17 -4.87 12.44
CA ASP A 69 14.76 -5.34 11.18
C ASP A 69 13.70 -5.78 10.15
N VAL A 70 12.44 -5.46 10.39
CA VAL A 70 11.32 -5.74 9.47
C VAL A 70 10.77 -4.43 8.94
N VAL A 71 10.51 -4.38 7.63
CA VAL A 71 9.83 -3.23 7.02
C VAL A 71 8.45 -3.67 6.57
N GLU A 72 7.44 -2.98 7.11
CA GLU A 72 6.07 -3.14 6.64
C GLU A 72 5.88 -2.34 5.36
N VAL A 73 5.23 -2.94 4.36
CA VAL A 73 4.97 -2.30 3.08
C VAL A 73 3.47 -2.24 2.79
N GLY A 74 3.04 -1.16 2.17
CA GLY A 74 1.69 -0.99 1.67
C GLY A 74 1.73 -0.38 0.27
N LEU A 75 0.80 -0.75 -0.58
CA LEU A 75 0.75 -0.33 -1.97
C LEU A 75 -0.67 0.05 -2.36
N GLY A 76 -0.84 1.24 -2.91
CA GLY A 76 -2.09 1.66 -3.54
C GLY A 76 -1.86 2.09 -4.98
N LEU A 77 -2.64 1.53 -5.91
CA LEU A 77 -2.59 1.89 -7.32
C LEU A 77 -3.74 2.81 -7.69
N ARG A 78 -3.49 3.74 -8.62
CA ARG A 78 -4.56 4.50 -9.22
C ARG A 78 -5.61 3.54 -9.79
N PRO A 79 -6.92 3.81 -9.61
CA PRO A 79 -7.97 2.82 -9.94
C PRO A 79 -7.93 2.25 -11.35
N ASP A 80 -7.60 3.08 -12.36
CA ASP A 80 -7.53 2.62 -13.74
C ASP A 80 -6.33 1.72 -14.05
N LEU A 81 -5.37 1.62 -13.12
CA LEU A 81 -4.22 0.72 -13.24
C LEU A 81 -4.47 -0.63 -12.56
N THR A 82 -5.55 -0.76 -11.80
CA THR A 82 -5.86 -2.02 -11.12
C THR A 82 -6.45 -3.04 -12.08
N GLY A 83 -6.20 -4.34 -11.80
CA GLY A 83 -6.76 -5.43 -12.59
C GLY A 83 -6.10 -5.68 -13.96
N HIS A 84 -4.96 -5.04 -14.25
CA HIS A 84 -4.26 -5.13 -15.53
C HIS A 84 -2.82 -5.66 -15.41
N GLY A 85 -2.47 -6.27 -14.29
CA GLY A 85 -1.14 -6.83 -14.08
C GLY A 85 -0.07 -5.82 -13.65
N HIS A 86 -0.42 -4.55 -13.46
CA HIS A 86 0.53 -3.52 -13.05
C HIS A 86 1.05 -3.70 -11.61
N GLY A 87 0.28 -4.39 -10.77
CA GLY A 87 0.67 -4.63 -9.37
C GLY A 87 2.04 -5.29 -9.23
N GLU A 88 2.39 -6.17 -10.17
CA GLU A 88 3.70 -6.85 -10.12
C GLU A 88 4.86 -5.88 -10.28
N SER A 89 4.80 -4.98 -11.25
CA SER A 89 5.88 -4.02 -11.48
C SER A 89 6.02 -3.02 -10.34
N PHE A 90 4.89 -2.54 -9.78
CA PHE A 90 4.93 -1.61 -8.66
C PHE A 90 5.42 -2.27 -7.37
N LEU A 91 4.97 -3.50 -7.09
CA LEU A 91 5.44 -4.23 -5.91
C LEU A 91 6.93 -4.58 -6.03
N SER A 92 7.36 -5.05 -7.20
CA SER A 92 8.77 -5.34 -7.45
C SER A 92 9.65 -4.13 -7.20
N ALA A 93 9.25 -2.97 -7.73
CA ALA A 93 9.98 -1.72 -7.55
C ALA A 93 9.96 -1.27 -6.09
N GLN A 94 8.84 -1.43 -5.39
CA GLN A 94 8.71 -1.08 -3.98
C GLN A 94 9.67 -1.89 -3.10
N LEU A 95 9.71 -3.19 -3.31
CA LEU A 95 10.58 -4.07 -2.52
C LEU A 95 12.05 -3.78 -2.78
N ALA A 96 12.42 -3.54 -4.05
CA ALA A 96 13.79 -3.16 -4.39
C ALA A 96 14.19 -1.82 -3.76
N TYR A 97 13.31 -0.85 -3.80
CA TYR A 97 13.52 0.46 -3.17
C TYR A 97 13.76 0.31 -1.66
N ALA A 98 12.90 -0.44 -0.98
CA ALA A 98 13.01 -0.64 0.46
C ALA A 98 14.26 -1.44 0.84
N ALA A 99 14.60 -2.44 0.06
CA ALA A 99 15.81 -3.25 0.30
C ALA A 99 17.07 -2.39 0.24
N GLU A 100 17.14 -1.45 -0.69
CA GLU A 100 18.29 -0.56 -0.84
C GLU A 100 18.41 0.44 0.32
N ILE A 101 17.29 1.02 0.76
CA ILE A 101 17.31 2.08 1.78
C ILE A 101 17.47 1.51 3.19
N TRP A 102 16.68 0.48 3.54
CA TRP A 102 16.60 -0.01 4.91
C TRP A 102 17.32 -1.33 5.15
N ARG A 103 17.62 -2.09 4.12
CA ARG A 103 18.27 -3.42 4.21
C ARG A 103 17.66 -4.30 5.29
N PRO A 104 16.33 -4.50 5.28
CA PRO A 104 15.66 -5.26 6.33
C PRO A 104 15.98 -6.76 6.24
N ALA A 105 15.75 -7.47 7.34
CA ALA A 105 15.80 -8.93 7.33
C ALA A 105 14.57 -9.54 6.68
N ALA A 106 13.41 -8.86 6.79
CA ALA A 106 12.15 -9.34 6.25
C ALA A 106 11.23 -8.18 5.87
N PHE A 107 10.27 -8.49 5.00
CA PHE A 107 9.15 -7.60 4.69
C PHE A 107 7.86 -8.18 5.29
N ARG A 108 6.97 -7.29 5.71
CA ARG A 108 5.65 -7.63 6.23
C ARG A 108 4.59 -6.78 5.52
N LEU A 109 3.41 -7.34 5.32
CA LEU A 109 2.25 -6.60 4.86
C LEU A 109 0.98 -7.14 5.48
N PHE A 110 -0.08 -6.34 5.42
CA PHE A 110 -1.42 -6.74 5.83
C PHE A 110 -2.36 -6.60 4.63
N VAL A 111 -3.22 -7.58 4.46
CA VAL A 111 -4.18 -7.61 3.34
C VAL A 111 -5.52 -8.15 3.83
N ALA A 112 -6.61 -7.55 3.38
CA ALA A 112 -7.94 -8.04 3.73
C ALA A 112 -8.11 -9.50 3.28
N ALA A 113 -8.63 -10.35 4.16
CA ALA A 113 -8.75 -11.79 3.91
C ALA A 113 -9.59 -12.11 2.66
N TRP A 114 -10.53 -11.24 2.31
CA TRP A 114 -11.38 -11.39 1.12
C TRP A 114 -10.71 -10.94 -0.17
N ASN A 115 -9.57 -10.25 -0.11
CA ASN A 115 -8.91 -9.70 -1.29
C ASN A 115 -7.99 -10.74 -1.95
N GLU A 116 -8.60 -11.72 -2.60
CA GLU A 116 -7.89 -12.83 -3.22
C GLU A 116 -6.90 -12.38 -4.30
N ARG A 117 -7.25 -11.33 -5.04
CA ARG A 117 -6.39 -10.78 -6.10
C ARG A 117 -5.06 -10.31 -5.55
N ALA A 118 -5.08 -9.55 -4.48
CA ALA A 118 -3.88 -9.04 -3.83
C ALA A 118 -3.10 -10.19 -3.15
N ILE A 119 -3.80 -11.09 -2.47
CA ILE A 119 -3.15 -12.24 -1.81
C ILE A 119 -2.36 -13.06 -2.83
N ARG A 120 -2.92 -13.35 -3.99
CA ARG A 120 -2.23 -14.08 -5.05
C ARG A 120 -0.99 -13.34 -5.55
N LEU A 121 -1.09 -12.03 -5.70
CA LEU A 121 0.06 -11.20 -6.07
C LEU A 121 1.18 -11.34 -5.04
N TYR A 122 0.86 -11.19 -3.76
CA TYR A 122 1.86 -11.28 -2.70
C TYR A 122 2.46 -12.67 -2.61
N GLU A 123 1.66 -13.72 -2.77
CA GLU A 123 2.17 -15.09 -2.79
C GLU A 123 3.16 -15.33 -3.93
N ARG A 124 2.91 -14.76 -5.11
CA ARG A 124 3.86 -14.84 -6.23
C ARG A 124 5.20 -14.17 -5.93
N PHE A 125 5.21 -13.19 -5.01
CA PHE A 125 6.44 -12.52 -4.55
C PHE A 125 7.04 -13.18 -3.32
N GLY A 126 6.58 -14.35 -2.92
CA GLY A 126 7.14 -15.12 -1.83
C GLY A 126 6.60 -14.82 -0.45
N PHE A 127 5.60 -13.95 -0.35
CA PHE A 127 4.93 -13.69 0.93
C PHE A 127 4.08 -14.89 1.33
N ARG A 128 4.05 -15.19 2.64
CA ARG A 128 3.26 -16.26 3.21
C ARG A 128 2.46 -15.76 4.39
N GLU A 129 1.27 -16.29 4.59
CA GLU A 129 0.45 -15.96 5.76
C GLU A 129 1.15 -16.44 7.02
N VAL A 130 1.33 -15.53 7.98
CA VAL A 130 1.94 -15.82 9.29
C VAL A 130 1.00 -15.53 10.46
N GLY A 131 -0.15 -14.94 10.20
CA GLY A 131 -1.15 -14.65 11.22
C GLY A 131 -2.35 -13.94 10.65
N ARG A 132 -3.34 -13.73 11.49
CA ARG A 132 -4.56 -13.00 11.15
C ARG A 132 -4.94 -12.08 12.28
N GLU A 133 -5.61 -10.98 11.94
CA GLU A 133 -6.17 -10.06 12.92
C GLU A 133 -7.48 -9.47 12.41
N THR A 134 -8.37 -9.12 13.34
CA THR A 134 -9.58 -8.38 13.01
C THR A 134 -9.31 -6.90 13.20
N ARG A 135 -9.64 -6.10 12.20
CA ARG A 135 -9.54 -4.64 12.27
C ARG A 135 -10.92 -4.02 12.16
N ARG A 136 -11.16 -3.00 12.98
CA ARG A 136 -12.40 -2.26 12.96
C ARG A 136 -12.18 -0.91 12.29
N PHE A 137 -13.03 -0.60 11.30
CA PHE A 137 -13.03 0.65 10.57
C PHE A 137 -14.29 1.44 10.93
N GLU A 138 -14.15 2.75 11.06
CA GLU A 138 -15.25 3.61 11.49
C GLU A 138 -16.47 3.49 10.58
N LEU A 139 -16.27 3.43 9.26
CA LEU A 139 -17.36 3.37 8.28
C LEU A 139 -17.59 1.97 7.71
N ALA A 140 -16.53 1.18 7.57
CA ALA A 140 -16.60 -0.12 6.90
C ALA A 140 -16.83 -1.31 7.83
N GLY A 141 -16.82 -1.09 9.17
CA GLY A 141 -17.04 -2.14 10.14
C GLY A 141 -15.81 -3.03 10.37
N GLU A 142 -16.03 -4.27 10.78
CA GLU A 142 -14.96 -5.21 11.09
C GLU A 142 -14.60 -6.05 9.87
N HIS A 143 -13.28 -6.22 9.67
CA HIS A 143 -12.73 -7.07 8.61
C HIS A 143 -11.55 -7.85 9.13
N GLU A 144 -11.45 -9.10 8.70
CA GLU A 144 -10.29 -9.93 8.96
C GLU A 144 -9.17 -9.60 7.98
N PHE A 145 -7.94 -9.48 8.48
CA PHE A 145 -6.73 -9.24 7.71
C PHE A 145 -5.74 -10.38 7.88
N LEU A 146 -5.09 -10.76 6.79
CA LEU A 146 -3.92 -11.62 6.83
C LEU A 146 -2.69 -10.78 7.10
N ARG A 147 -1.82 -11.25 7.97
CA ARG A 147 -0.45 -10.77 8.08
C ARG A 147 0.42 -11.70 7.25
N MET A 148 1.14 -11.14 6.30
CA MET A 148 2.01 -11.90 5.41
C MET A 148 3.45 -11.42 5.54
N GLU A 149 4.39 -12.33 5.46
CA GLU A 149 5.81 -12.02 5.56
C GLU A 149 6.64 -12.79 4.54
N ARG A 150 7.79 -12.22 4.20
CA ARG A 150 8.84 -12.90 3.43
C ARG A 150 10.20 -12.43 3.89
N ALA A 151 11.21 -13.27 3.76
CA ALA A 151 12.60 -12.83 3.93
C ALA A 151 12.96 -11.82 2.85
N ALA A 152 13.72 -10.84 3.22
CA ALA A 152 14.17 -9.81 2.28
C ALA A 152 15.27 -10.31 1.35
#